data_880336760cdd60940756b23a2510cbbd
#
_entry.id   880336760cdd60940756b23a2510cbbd
#
_cell.length_a   1.000
_cell.length_b   1.000
_cell.length_c   1.000
_cell.angle_alpha   90.00
_cell.angle_beta   90.00
_cell.angle_gamma   90.00
#
_symmetry.space_group_name_H-M   'P 1'
#
loop_
_entity.id
_entity.type
_entity.pdbx_description
1 polymer ?
#
loop_
_entity_poly.entity_id
_entity_poly.type
_entity_poly.pdbx_seq_one_letter_code
_entity_poly.pdbx_strand_id
1 'polypeptide(L)'
;MIEFGRTDRSVVGRWWWTVDRWTLAVCLLTMAVGIVLIMAASPAVADRIGLRSFHFVWRQILFLIPALIILFGMSLLPVVWVRRIAVVGFLMSLILLVGTLLVGESFNGARRWIDFGGFLFQPSQFAKPTFAVFTAWMLSHRVAQPGFPGYTLASVVALILIGLLLMQPDVGMTLVVATVWVTQMFLAGIPMAAVAVIAVIGAAGAVGAYALFPHVAARIDRFLDSSSGDTFQIDASLNAFGNGGLFGTGPGEGIVKTILPDAHADFIFAVAGEELGLIASLAIVALFAFLVLRCLVRLLRETDLFVVLASGGILVQIGLQAVINMGVNVRLLPAKGMTLPFISYGGSSLLALAIGMGFVLALTRRRPGVVTTKTHTGEMQRSAPPALASQGGAA
;
A
#
# COMPACT_ATOMS: atom_id res chain seq x y z
N MET A 1 2.39 3.36 -35.54
CA MET A 1 2.03 4.10 -34.32
C MET A 1 0.53 3.93 -34.12
N ILE A 2 0.09 3.40 -33.00
CA ILE A 2 -1.35 3.30 -32.66
C ILE A 2 -1.75 4.70 -32.20
N GLU A 3 -2.38 5.49 -33.08
CA GLU A 3 -2.99 6.77 -32.69
C GLU A 3 -4.30 6.48 -31.97
N PHE A 4 -4.29 6.61 -30.65
CA PHE A 4 -5.53 6.60 -29.86
C PHE A 4 -6.27 7.92 -30.06
N GLY A 5 -7.10 8.01 -31.10
CA GLY A 5 -7.98 9.14 -31.32
C GLY A 5 -8.94 9.32 -30.13
N ARG A 6 -9.34 10.56 -29.79
CA ARG A 6 -10.36 10.83 -28.75
C ARG A 6 -11.71 10.17 -29.04
N THR A 7 -11.95 9.76 -30.27
CA THR A 7 -13.15 9.06 -30.77
C THR A 7 -13.05 7.54 -30.68
N ASP A 8 -11.89 6.99 -30.25
CA ASP A 8 -11.70 5.55 -30.11
C ASP A 8 -12.59 4.99 -29.00
N ARG A 9 -13.55 4.14 -29.39
CA ARG A 9 -14.50 3.47 -28.48
C ARG A 9 -13.97 2.15 -27.92
N SER A 10 -12.75 1.73 -28.27
CA SER A 10 -12.12 0.53 -27.73
C SER A 10 -11.96 0.62 -26.20
N VAL A 11 -11.89 -0.53 -25.54
CA VAL A 11 -11.67 -0.60 -24.07
C VAL A 11 -10.37 0.09 -23.69
N VAL A 12 -9.30 -0.13 -24.48
CA VAL A 12 -7.98 0.44 -24.25
C VAL A 12 -7.96 1.94 -24.53
N GLY A 13 -8.60 2.41 -25.62
CA GLY A 13 -8.72 3.84 -25.94
C GLY A 13 -9.44 4.60 -24.81
N ARG A 14 -10.61 4.10 -24.37
CA ARG A 14 -11.34 4.70 -23.24
C ARG A 14 -10.53 4.68 -21.95
N TRP A 15 -9.82 3.60 -21.66
CA TRP A 15 -8.95 3.50 -20.50
C TRP A 15 -7.85 4.54 -20.54
N TRP A 16 -7.14 4.69 -21.65
CA TRP A 16 -6.04 5.65 -21.82
C TRP A 16 -6.45 7.10 -21.55
N TRP A 17 -7.68 7.47 -21.95
CA TRP A 17 -8.18 8.83 -21.75
C TRP A 17 -8.78 9.07 -20.35
N THR A 18 -9.03 8.03 -19.58
CA THR A 18 -9.66 8.14 -18.25
C THR A 18 -8.70 7.85 -17.10
N VAL A 19 -7.65 7.05 -17.31
CA VAL A 19 -6.67 6.69 -16.29
C VAL A 19 -5.79 7.89 -15.88
N ASP A 20 -5.31 7.90 -14.63
CA ASP A 20 -4.28 8.86 -14.21
C ASP A 20 -2.90 8.45 -14.70
N ARG A 21 -2.49 9.05 -15.81
CA ARG A 21 -1.19 8.76 -16.44
C ARG A 21 0.00 9.12 -15.55
N TRP A 22 -0.13 10.15 -14.71
CA TRP A 22 0.95 10.54 -13.79
C TRP A 22 1.16 9.50 -12.69
N THR A 23 0.08 9.03 -12.05
CA THR A 23 0.15 7.94 -11.08
C THR A 23 0.70 6.67 -11.72
N LEU A 24 0.24 6.31 -12.92
CA LEU A 24 0.77 5.16 -13.65
C LEU A 24 2.26 5.32 -13.97
N ALA A 25 2.67 6.50 -14.50
CA ALA A 25 4.06 6.78 -14.83
C ALA A 25 4.98 6.68 -13.61
N VAL A 26 4.57 7.18 -12.45
CA VAL A 26 5.36 7.07 -11.21
C VAL A 26 5.45 5.62 -10.73
N CYS A 27 4.37 4.83 -10.82
CA CYS A 27 4.45 3.40 -10.50
C CYS A 27 5.45 2.66 -11.40
N LEU A 28 5.44 2.95 -12.72
CA LEU A 28 6.38 2.35 -13.66
C LEU A 28 7.82 2.84 -13.40
N LEU A 29 7.99 4.11 -13.08
CA LEU A 29 9.30 4.68 -12.75
C LEU A 29 9.88 4.09 -11.46
N THR A 30 9.06 3.91 -10.40
CA THR A 30 9.52 3.26 -9.16
C THR A 30 9.93 1.81 -9.40
N MET A 31 9.20 1.07 -10.26
CA MET A 31 9.59 -0.29 -10.67
C MET A 31 10.91 -0.29 -11.46
N ALA A 32 11.12 0.68 -12.36
CA ALA A 32 12.37 0.81 -13.10
C ALA A 32 13.55 1.14 -12.20
N VAL A 33 13.40 2.09 -11.26
CA VAL A 33 14.39 2.40 -10.24
C VAL A 33 14.71 1.16 -9.41
N GLY A 34 13.70 0.35 -9.05
CA GLY A 34 13.88 -0.90 -8.33
C GLY A 34 14.78 -1.89 -9.08
N ILE A 35 14.61 -2.04 -10.40
CA ILE A 35 15.48 -2.91 -11.21
C ILE A 35 16.93 -2.42 -11.16
N VAL A 36 17.16 -1.12 -11.33
CA VAL A 36 18.52 -0.54 -11.29
C VAL A 36 19.19 -0.79 -9.96
N LEU A 37 18.48 -0.54 -8.84
CA LEU A 37 19.03 -0.76 -7.51
C LEU A 37 19.25 -2.24 -7.18
N ILE A 38 18.36 -3.13 -7.65
CA ILE A 38 18.57 -4.58 -7.48
C ILE A 38 19.74 -5.06 -8.34
N MET A 39 19.98 -4.48 -9.52
CA MET A 39 21.18 -4.77 -10.31
C MET A 39 22.45 -4.41 -9.55
N ALA A 40 22.45 -3.31 -8.82
CA ALA A 40 23.56 -2.86 -7.99
C ALA A 40 23.76 -3.74 -6.74
N ALA A 41 22.69 -4.16 -6.07
CA ALA A 41 22.74 -4.94 -4.83
C ALA A 41 22.91 -6.46 -5.07
N SER A 42 22.43 -7.00 -6.20
CA SER A 42 22.34 -8.44 -6.45
C SER A 42 23.69 -9.18 -6.39
N PRO A 43 24.79 -8.70 -7.02
CA PRO A 43 26.06 -9.42 -7.02
C PRO A 43 26.56 -9.67 -5.60
N ALA A 44 26.62 -8.63 -4.77
CA ALA A 44 27.14 -8.71 -3.41
C ALA A 44 26.37 -9.70 -2.52
N VAL A 45 25.05 -9.72 -2.63
CA VAL A 45 24.21 -10.64 -1.84
C VAL A 45 24.25 -12.05 -2.40
N ALA A 46 24.22 -12.22 -3.73
CA ALA A 46 24.24 -13.52 -4.38
C ALA A 46 25.56 -14.27 -4.13
N ASP A 47 26.69 -13.59 -4.26
CA ASP A 47 28.02 -14.19 -4.03
C ASP A 47 28.17 -14.68 -2.59
N ARG A 48 27.65 -13.95 -1.60
CA ARG A 48 27.68 -14.33 -0.18
C ARG A 48 26.93 -15.64 0.13
N ILE A 49 25.88 -15.95 -0.63
CA ILE A 49 25.06 -17.16 -0.45
C ILE A 49 25.31 -18.22 -1.52
N GLY A 50 26.39 -18.05 -2.33
CA GLY A 50 26.81 -19.02 -3.33
C GLY A 50 25.90 -19.11 -4.56
N LEU A 51 25.15 -18.07 -4.88
CA LEU A 51 24.30 -17.97 -6.07
C LEU A 51 24.99 -17.19 -7.19
N ARG A 52 24.43 -17.29 -8.40
CA ARG A 52 24.92 -16.49 -9.54
C ARG A 52 24.70 -14.99 -9.27
N SER A 53 25.66 -14.13 -9.58
CA SER A 53 25.68 -12.70 -9.25
C SER A 53 24.38 -11.93 -9.61
N PHE A 54 23.71 -12.26 -10.70
CA PHE A 54 22.44 -11.63 -11.11
C PHE A 54 21.18 -12.44 -10.79
N HIS A 55 21.26 -13.38 -9.84
CA HIS A 55 20.12 -14.25 -9.48
C HIS A 55 18.87 -13.44 -9.09
N PHE A 56 19.01 -12.43 -8.23
CA PHE A 56 17.90 -11.62 -7.76
C PHE A 56 17.33 -10.72 -8.86
N VAL A 57 18.17 -10.25 -9.79
CA VAL A 57 17.72 -9.46 -10.95
C VAL A 57 16.80 -10.29 -11.85
N TRP A 58 17.22 -11.50 -12.22
CA TRP A 58 16.42 -12.37 -13.08
C TRP A 58 15.08 -12.74 -12.42
N ARG A 59 15.09 -13.05 -11.12
CA ARG A 59 13.84 -13.31 -10.39
C ARG A 59 12.97 -12.07 -10.30
N GLN A 60 13.53 -10.88 -10.09
CA GLN A 60 12.74 -9.64 -10.07
C GLN A 60 12.09 -9.36 -11.43
N ILE A 61 12.81 -9.53 -12.55
CA ILE A 61 12.26 -9.38 -13.90
C ILE A 61 11.14 -10.41 -14.13
N LEU A 62 11.33 -11.65 -13.69
CA LEU A 62 10.31 -12.71 -13.80
C LEU A 62 9.02 -12.32 -13.06
N PHE A 63 9.11 -11.69 -11.89
CA PHE A 63 7.94 -11.21 -11.14
C PHE A 63 7.38 -9.90 -11.68
N LEU A 64 8.22 -9.07 -12.32
CA LEU A 64 7.79 -7.79 -12.88
C LEU A 64 6.79 -7.97 -14.04
N ILE A 65 7.00 -8.98 -14.88
CA ILE A 65 6.10 -9.25 -16.03
C ILE A 65 4.65 -9.50 -15.54
N PRO A 66 4.38 -10.49 -14.66
CA PRO A 66 3.03 -10.67 -14.13
C PRO A 66 2.56 -9.47 -13.30
N ALA A 67 3.44 -8.75 -12.58
CA ALA A 67 3.05 -7.55 -11.85
C ALA A 67 2.53 -6.45 -12.79
N LEU A 68 3.18 -6.22 -13.94
CA LEU A 68 2.70 -5.29 -14.96
C LEU A 68 1.36 -5.75 -15.55
N ILE A 69 1.23 -7.02 -15.90
CA ILE A 69 -0.04 -7.58 -16.42
C ILE A 69 -1.16 -7.36 -15.39
N ILE A 70 -0.90 -7.62 -14.12
CA ILE A 70 -1.85 -7.41 -13.02
C ILE A 70 -2.18 -5.93 -12.86
N LEU A 71 -1.17 -5.04 -12.82
CA LEU A 71 -1.37 -3.59 -12.68
C LEU A 71 -2.28 -3.05 -13.79
N PHE A 72 -1.97 -3.36 -15.05
CA PHE A 72 -2.78 -2.92 -16.18
C PHE A 72 -4.16 -3.60 -16.19
N GLY A 73 -4.23 -4.91 -15.99
CA GLY A 73 -5.48 -5.67 -15.96
C GLY A 73 -6.44 -5.19 -14.88
N MET A 74 -5.95 -4.99 -13.64
CA MET A 74 -6.75 -4.47 -12.54
C MET A 74 -7.20 -3.02 -12.78
N SER A 75 -6.35 -2.19 -13.41
CA SER A 75 -6.69 -0.80 -13.74
C SER A 75 -7.82 -0.66 -14.79
N LEU A 76 -8.08 -1.69 -15.57
CA LEU A 76 -9.18 -1.74 -16.54
C LEU A 76 -10.54 -2.03 -15.92
N LEU A 77 -10.57 -2.59 -14.72
CA LEU A 77 -11.79 -3.09 -14.08
C LEU A 77 -12.79 -1.98 -13.73
N PRO A 78 -14.10 -2.24 -13.86
CA PRO A 78 -15.12 -1.41 -13.25
C PRO A 78 -15.18 -1.64 -11.73
N VAL A 79 -15.69 -0.65 -10.98
CA VAL A 79 -15.76 -0.64 -9.49
C VAL A 79 -16.36 -1.92 -8.90
N VAL A 80 -17.39 -2.45 -9.54
CA VAL A 80 -18.08 -3.68 -9.08
C VAL A 80 -17.12 -4.88 -9.08
N TRP A 81 -16.28 -5.01 -10.10
CA TRP A 81 -15.30 -6.10 -10.18
C TRP A 81 -14.13 -5.90 -9.23
N VAL A 82 -13.66 -4.66 -9.04
CA VAL A 82 -12.66 -4.34 -7.99
C VAL A 82 -13.15 -4.85 -6.63
N ARG A 83 -14.39 -4.54 -6.27
CA ARG A 83 -15.00 -5.01 -5.01
C ARG A 83 -15.09 -6.52 -4.93
N ARG A 84 -15.59 -7.20 -5.99
CA ARG A 84 -15.75 -8.66 -6.00
C ARG A 84 -14.41 -9.39 -5.87
N ILE A 85 -13.41 -8.97 -6.66
CA ILE A 85 -12.06 -9.56 -6.62
C ILE A 85 -11.41 -9.32 -5.26
N ALA A 86 -11.57 -8.12 -4.69
CA ALA A 86 -11.01 -7.83 -3.38
C ALA A 86 -11.66 -8.69 -2.27
N VAL A 87 -12.97 -8.91 -2.30
CA VAL A 87 -13.66 -9.79 -1.34
C VAL A 87 -13.13 -11.22 -1.44
N VAL A 88 -13.11 -11.80 -2.65
CA VAL A 88 -12.61 -13.16 -2.86
C VAL A 88 -11.13 -13.25 -2.49
N GLY A 89 -10.32 -12.30 -2.93
CA GLY A 89 -8.89 -12.24 -2.63
C GLY A 89 -8.60 -12.09 -1.13
N PHE A 90 -9.41 -11.33 -0.40
CA PHE A 90 -9.29 -11.18 1.04
C PHE A 90 -9.63 -12.48 1.79
N LEU A 91 -10.74 -13.11 1.46
CA LEU A 91 -11.13 -14.40 2.07
C LEU A 91 -10.08 -15.48 1.78
N MET A 92 -9.59 -15.55 0.55
CA MET A 92 -8.51 -16.48 0.18
C MET A 92 -7.24 -16.18 0.97
N SER A 93 -6.89 -14.90 1.13
CA SER A 93 -5.72 -14.49 1.92
C SER A 93 -5.85 -14.88 3.39
N LEU A 94 -7.04 -14.79 3.98
CA LEU A 94 -7.29 -15.24 5.36
C LEU A 94 -7.10 -16.76 5.49
N ILE A 95 -7.64 -17.54 4.56
CA ILE A 95 -7.47 -18.99 4.53
C ILE A 95 -5.99 -19.36 4.43
N LEU A 96 -5.26 -18.69 3.53
CA LEU A 96 -3.83 -18.92 3.35
C LEU A 96 -2.99 -18.44 4.55
N LEU A 97 -3.41 -17.37 5.26
CA LEU A 97 -2.76 -16.94 6.50
C LEU A 97 -2.90 -17.99 7.61
N VAL A 98 -4.07 -18.59 7.74
CA VAL A 98 -4.27 -19.74 8.66
C VAL A 98 -3.42 -20.93 8.19
N GLY A 99 -3.38 -21.20 6.88
CA GLY A 99 -2.52 -22.23 6.30
C GLY A 99 -1.03 -22.03 6.61
N THR A 100 -0.53 -20.78 6.57
CA THR A 100 0.88 -20.51 6.93
C THR A 100 1.20 -20.82 8.39
N LEU A 101 0.25 -20.67 9.31
CA LEU A 101 0.46 -21.05 10.71
C LEU A 101 0.57 -22.57 10.90
N LEU A 102 -0.13 -23.34 10.05
CA LEU A 102 -0.17 -24.81 10.14
C LEU A 102 0.98 -25.49 9.39
N VAL A 103 1.25 -25.06 8.15
CA VAL A 103 2.20 -25.75 7.24
C VAL A 103 3.35 -24.85 6.76
N GLY A 104 3.39 -23.58 7.17
CA GLY A 104 4.41 -22.63 6.74
C GLY A 104 5.80 -22.98 7.27
N GLU A 105 6.82 -22.72 6.44
CA GLU A 105 8.20 -22.84 6.85
C GLU A 105 8.58 -21.77 7.89
N SER A 106 9.38 -22.19 8.87
CA SER A 106 9.86 -21.31 9.94
C SER A 106 11.18 -20.65 9.53
N PHE A 107 11.15 -19.37 9.18
CA PHE A 107 12.34 -18.54 8.97
C PHE A 107 12.54 -17.61 10.17
N ASN A 108 13.67 -17.70 10.84
CA ASN A 108 14.00 -16.89 12.02
C ASN A 108 12.90 -16.90 13.11
N GLY A 109 12.28 -18.08 13.33
CA GLY A 109 11.24 -18.26 14.33
C GLY A 109 9.83 -17.74 13.93
N ALA A 110 9.65 -17.28 12.69
CA ALA A 110 8.37 -16.81 12.20
C ALA A 110 7.89 -17.62 10.99
N ARG A 111 6.62 -18.07 11.03
CA ARG A 111 5.96 -18.79 9.93
C ARG A 111 5.13 -17.83 9.09
N ARG A 112 5.73 -17.24 8.04
CA ARG A 112 5.11 -16.21 7.20
C ARG A 112 5.01 -16.58 5.74
N TRP A 113 5.68 -17.67 5.33
CA TRP A 113 5.85 -18.06 3.94
C TRP A 113 5.31 -19.46 3.70
N ILE A 114 4.72 -19.67 2.52
CA ILE A 114 4.41 -20.99 2.00
C ILE A 114 5.31 -21.21 0.80
N ASP A 115 6.05 -22.28 0.77
CA ASP A 115 6.86 -22.66 -0.40
C ASP A 115 6.01 -23.47 -1.39
N PHE A 116 5.90 -22.97 -2.60
CA PHE A 116 5.30 -23.65 -3.75
C PHE A 116 6.40 -24.05 -4.74
N GLY A 117 7.27 -24.99 -4.33
CA GLY A 117 8.33 -25.52 -5.21
C GLY A 117 9.40 -24.48 -5.57
N GLY A 118 9.89 -23.72 -4.57
CA GLY A 118 10.91 -22.68 -4.73
C GLY A 118 10.35 -21.27 -4.98
N PHE A 119 9.03 -21.13 -4.99
CA PHE A 119 8.35 -19.84 -4.95
C PHE A 119 7.81 -19.57 -3.55
N LEU A 120 8.47 -18.70 -2.81
CA LEU A 120 8.04 -18.27 -1.48
C LEU A 120 6.88 -17.28 -1.59
N PHE A 121 5.70 -17.75 -1.22
CA PHE A 121 4.47 -16.96 -1.23
C PHE A 121 4.15 -16.44 0.17
N GLN A 122 3.89 -15.13 0.29
CA GLN A 122 3.54 -14.48 1.55
C GLN A 122 2.08 -13.98 1.50
N PRO A 123 1.12 -14.68 2.08
CA PRO A 123 -0.30 -14.31 1.99
C PRO A 123 -0.63 -12.96 2.61
N SER A 124 0.09 -12.53 3.66
CA SER A 124 -0.11 -11.25 4.32
C SER A 124 0.07 -10.05 3.37
N GLN A 125 0.89 -10.18 2.31
CA GLN A 125 1.07 -9.12 1.32
C GLN A 125 -0.23 -8.88 0.53
N PHE A 126 -0.92 -9.95 0.14
CA PHE A 126 -2.17 -9.89 -0.63
C PHE A 126 -3.36 -9.51 0.25
N ALA A 127 -3.33 -9.91 1.53
CA ALA A 127 -4.35 -9.53 2.50
C ALA A 127 -4.50 -8.00 2.63
N LYS A 128 -3.40 -7.23 2.59
CA LYS A 128 -3.41 -5.78 2.81
C LYS A 128 -4.27 -4.99 1.81
N PRO A 129 -4.02 -5.03 0.48
CA PRO A 129 -4.80 -4.25 -0.47
C PRO A 129 -6.25 -4.75 -0.58
N THR A 130 -6.47 -6.04 -0.44
CA THR A 130 -7.81 -6.64 -0.48
C THR A 130 -8.61 -6.32 0.78
N PHE A 131 -7.99 -6.31 1.97
CA PHE A 131 -8.54 -5.82 3.22
C PHE A 131 -8.99 -4.36 3.11
N ALA A 132 -8.14 -3.49 2.59
CA ALA A 132 -8.47 -2.07 2.43
C ALA A 132 -9.73 -1.85 1.57
N VAL A 133 -9.91 -2.64 0.50
CA VAL A 133 -11.12 -2.55 -0.34
C VAL A 133 -12.33 -3.20 0.35
N PHE A 134 -12.13 -4.33 1.04
CA PHE A 134 -13.21 -5.03 1.76
C PHE A 134 -13.80 -4.16 2.87
N THR A 135 -12.96 -3.61 3.75
CA THR A 135 -13.40 -2.74 4.85
C THR A 135 -14.03 -1.44 4.33
N ALA A 136 -13.47 -0.86 3.26
CA ALA A 136 -14.08 0.31 2.60
C ALA A 136 -15.50 0.01 2.11
N TRP A 137 -15.75 -1.19 1.58
CA TRP A 137 -17.09 -1.59 1.18
C TRP A 137 -18.04 -1.69 2.37
N MET A 138 -17.63 -2.32 3.48
CA MET A 138 -18.46 -2.43 4.69
C MET A 138 -18.79 -1.05 5.26
N LEU A 139 -17.80 -0.15 5.34
CA LEU A 139 -17.96 1.19 5.89
C LEU A 139 -18.83 2.08 4.99
N SER A 140 -18.61 2.07 3.69
CA SER A 140 -19.41 2.85 2.75
C SER A 140 -20.88 2.39 2.74
N HIS A 141 -21.12 1.07 2.86
CA HIS A 141 -22.47 0.53 2.95
C HIS A 141 -23.18 0.95 4.23
N ARG A 142 -22.46 1.01 5.37
CA ARG A 142 -22.97 1.53 6.64
C ARG A 142 -23.44 2.99 6.54
N VAL A 143 -22.64 3.82 5.88
CA VAL A 143 -22.99 5.25 5.71
C VAL A 143 -24.21 5.41 4.80
N ALA A 144 -24.33 4.58 3.75
CA ALA A 144 -25.48 4.57 2.85
C ALA A 144 -26.75 3.99 3.49
N GLN A 145 -26.60 3.01 4.40
CA GLN A 145 -27.70 2.30 5.07
C GLN A 145 -27.44 2.23 6.59
N PRO A 146 -27.99 3.17 7.38
CA PRO A 146 -27.71 3.27 8.82
C PRO A 146 -28.03 2.02 9.65
N GLY A 147 -28.87 1.11 9.18
CA GLY A 147 -29.15 -0.17 9.84
C GLY A 147 -28.08 -1.25 9.67
N PHE A 148 -27.17 -1.09 8.70
CA PHE A 148 -26.13 -2.09 8.42
C PHE A 148 -24.96 -1.99 9.43
N PRO A 149 -24.51 -3.11 10.04
CA PRO A 149 -23.48 -3.10 11.09
C PRO A 149 -22.05 -2.99 10.51
N GLY A 150 -21.81 -2.08 9.54
CA GLY A 150 -20.55 -2.00 8.81
C GLY A 150 -19.35 -1.64 9.65
N TYR A 151 -19.48 -0.78 10.67
CA TYR A 151 -18.39 -0.48 11.61
C TYR A 151 -17.97 -1.71 12.40
N THR A 152 -18.93 -2.48 12.91
CA THR A 152 -18.66 -3.70 13.67
C THR A 152 -18.01 -4.76 12.79
N LEU A 153 -18.53 -5.00 11.58
CA LEU A 153 -17.98 -5.98 10.65
C LEU A 153 -16.55 -5.61 10.22
N ALA A 154 -16.31 -4.35 9.86
CA ALA A 154 -14.96 -3.88 9.52
C ALA A 154 -13.98 -4.05 10.69
N SER A 155 -14.43 -3.77 11.93
CA SER A 155 -13.60 -3.94 13.13
C SER A 155 -13.32 -5.40 13.45
N VAL A 156 -14.32 -6.27 13.41
CA VAL A 156 -14.14 -7.72 13.64
C VAL A 156 -13.15 -8.31 12.65
N VAL A 157 -13.30 -7.97 11.38
CA VAL A 157 -12.40 -8.45 10.33
C VAL A 157 -10.98 -7.91 10.51
N ALA A 158 -10.83 -6.63 10.89
CA ALA A 158 -9.54 -6.04 11.22
C ALA A 158 -8.87 -6.76 12.40
N LEU A 159 -9.61 -7.03 13.48
CA LEU A 159 -9.10 -7.74 14.65
C LEU A 159 -8.71 -9.19 14.34
N ILE A 160 -9.48 -9.90 13.49
CA ILE A 160 -9.09 -11.24 13.02
C ILE A 160 -7.77 -11.18 12.24
N LEU A 161 -7.64 -10.25 11.29
CA LEU A 161 -6.40 -10.12 10.51
C LEU A 161 -5.22 -9.73 11.38
N ILE A 162 -5.40 -8.77 12.30
CA ILE A 162 -4.39 -8.36 13.27
C ILE A 162 -3.98 -9.54 14.15
N GLY A 163 -4.92 -10.31 14.67
CA GLY A 163 -4.66 -11.50 15.48
C GLY A 163 -3.81 -12.54 14.73
N LEU A 164 -4.16 -12.84 13.48
CA LEU A 164 -3.39 -13.76 12.63
C LEU A 164 -1.96 -13.27 12.36
N LEU A 165 -1.79 -11.96 12.13
CA LEU A 165 -0.46 -11.37 11.91
C LEU A 165 0.40 -11.37 13.19
N LEU A 166 -0.20 -11.15 14.36
CA LEU A 166 0.49 -11.24 15.65
C LEU A 166 0.91 -12.68 15.97
N MET A 167 0.09 -13.68 15.60
CA MET A 167 0.49 -15.09 15.70
C MET A 167 1.66 -15.46 14.78
N GLN A 168 1.90 -14.68 13.71
CA GLN A 168 3.06 -14.81 12.82
C GLN A 168 4.28 -13.97 13.23
N PRO A 169 4.38 -13.48 14.46
CA PRO A 169 5.15 -12.35 15.02
C PRO A 169 5.44 -11.21 14.01
N ASP A 170 4.44 -10.78 13.24
CA ASP A 170 4.58 -9.72 12.24
C ASP A 170 3.97 -8.38 12.69
N VAL A 171 4.61 -7.77 13.69
CA VAL A 171 4.20 -6.47 14.26
C VAL A 171 4.19 -5.35 13.19
N GLY A 172 5.06 -5.45 12.12
CA GLY A 172 5.10 -4.45 11.04
C GLY A 172 3.86 -4.43 10.19
N MET A 173 3.48 -5.59 9.72
CA MET A 173 2.25 -5.71 8.94
C MET A 173 1.03 -5.41 9.78
N THR A 174 1.05 -5.78 11.07
CA THR A 174 0.01 -5.42 12.04
C THR A 174 -0.17 -3.91 12.14
N LEU A 175 0.92 -3.15 12.28
CA LEU A 175 0.88 -1.69 12.33
C LEU A 175 0.27 -1.10 11.06
N VAL A 176 0.67 -1.58 9.89
CA VAL A 176 0.11 -1.11 8.60
C VAL A 176 -1.38 -1.37 8.51
N VAL A 177 -1.83 -2.59 8.81
CA VAL A 177 -3.26 -2.97 8.78
C VAL A 177 -4.07 -2.16 9.77
N ALA A 178 -3.58 -2.00 11.01
CA ALA A 178 -4.24 -1.20 12.03
C ALA A 178 -4.37 0.27 11.60
N THR A 179 -3.32 0.85 11.04
CA THR A 179 -3.35 2.24 10.54
C THR A 179 -4.33 2.41 9.38
N VAL A 180 -4.37 1.47 8.44
CA VAL A 180 -5.36 1.47 7.35
C VAL A 180 -6.78 1.44 7.91
N TRP A 181 -7.06 0.51 8.84
CA TRP A 181 -8.36 0.38 9.46
C TRP A 181 -8.78 1.66 10.20
N VAL A 182 -7.92 2.21 11.06
CA VAL A 182 -8.20 3.46 11.80
C VAL A 182 -8.44 4.63 10.85
N THR A 183 -7.61 4.77 9.81
CA THR A 183 -7.78 5.83 8.81
C THR A 183 -9.13 5.70 8.09
N GLN A 184 -9.52 4.50 7.69
CA GLN A 184 -10.80 4.28 7.03
C GLN A 184 -11.99 4.54 7.97
N MET A 185 -11.90 4.14 9.23
CA MET A 185 -12.91 4.44 10.26
C MET A 185 -13.06 5.96 10.44
N PHE A 186 -11.95 6.68 10.54
CA PHE A 186 -11.94 8.15 10.63
C PHE A 186 -12.58 8.80 9.40
N LEU A 187 -12.18 8.41 8.21
CA LEU A 187 -12.75 8.93 6.95
C LEU A 187 -14.24 8.56 6.78
N ALA A 188 -14.69 7.45 7.36
CA ALA A 188 -16.10 7.07 7.38
C ALA A 188 -16.93 7.85 8.40
N GLY A 189 -16.32 8.77 9.18
CA GLY A 189 -17.00 9.70 10.05
C GLY A 189 -17.29 9.18 11.45
N ILE A 190 -16.45 8.31 12.03
CA ILE A 190 -16.58 7.96 13.46
C ILE A 190 -16.32 9.20 14.34
N PRO A 191 -17.00 9.34 15.50
CA PRO A 191 -16.79 10.46 16.39
C PRO A 191 -15.35 10.51 16.92
N MET A 192 -14.81 11.72 17.10
CA MET A 192 -13.43 11.93 17.59
C MET A 192 -13.15 11.24 18.94
N ALA A 193 -14.17 11.11 19.79
CA ALA A 193 -14.04 10.34 21.02
C ALA A 193 -13.69 8.86 20.78
N ALA A 194 -14.29 8.23 19.75
CA ALA A 194 -13.95 6.86 19.37
C ALA A 194 -12.52 6.77 18.80
N VAL A 195 -12.07 7.77 18.02
CA VAL A 195 -10.68 7.86 17.54
C VAL A 195 -9.72 7.92 18.74
N ALA A 196 -10.02 8.75 19.74
CA ALA A 196 -9.20 8.86 20.94
C ALA A 196 -9.15 7.53 21.73
N VAL A 197 -10.29 6.84 21.88
CA VAL A 197 -10.33 5.51 22.51
C VAL A 197 -9.48 4.50 21.75
N ILE A 198 -9.59 4.45 20.42
CA ILE A 198 -8.78 3.55 19.59
C ILE A 198 -7.28 3.88 19.73
N ALA A 199 -6.92 5.17 19.77
CA ALA A 199 -5.54 5.60 19.96
C ALA A 199 -4.99 5.16 21.34
N VAL A 200 -5.78 5.30 22.42
CA VAL A 200 -5.41 4.83 23.77
C VAL A 200 -5.24 3.31 23.79
N ILE A 201 -6.17 2.56 23.19
CA ILE A 201 -6.07 1.10 23.08
C ILE A 201 -4.82 0.71 22.29
N GLY A 202 -4.54 1.42 21.18
CA GLY A 202 -3.35 1.19 20.37
C GLY A 202 -2.05 1.46 21.14
N ALA A 203 -2.00 2.53 21.92
CA ALA A 203 -0.85 2.86 22.79
C ALA A 203 -0.68 1.80 23.90
N ALA A 204 -1.76 1.41 24.56
CA ALA A 204 -1.73 0.33 25.55
C ALA A 204 -1.29 -1.01 24.94
N GLY A 205 -1.75 -1.30 23.71
CA GLY A 205 -1.32 -2.47 22.93
C GLY A 205 0.17 -2.45 22.58
N ALA A 206 0.73 -1.27 22.24
CA ALA A 206 2.16 -1.11 21.99
C ALA A 206 3.00 -1.34 23.25
N VAL A 207 2.57 -0.79 24.40
CA VAL A 207 3.20 -1.04 25.70
C VAL A 207 3.09 -2.52 26.09
N GLY A 208 1.91 -3.12 25.88
CA GLY A 208 1.70 -4.56 26.09
C GLY A 208 2.59 -5.41 25.18
N ALA A 209 2.75 -5.03 23.93
CA ALA A 209 3.65 -5.73 22.99
C ALA A 209 5.12 -5.65 23.44
N TYR A 210 5.55 -4.51 23.94
CA TYR A 210 6.89 -4.35 24.55
C TYR A 210 7.07 -5.26 25.76
N ALA A 211 6.08 -5.32 26.65
CA ALA A 211 6.17 -6.11 27.88
C ALA A 211 6.07 -7.63 27.66
N LEU A 212 5.26 -8.07 26.69
CA LEU A 212 4.92 -9.48 26.49
C LEU A 212 5.77 -10.18 25.41
N PHE A 213 6.32 -9.44 24.46
CA PHE A 213 7.07 -10.03 23.34
C PHE A 213 8.56 -9.67 23.41
N PRO A 214 9.45 -10.59 23.87
CA PRO A 214 10.88 -10.32 24.00
C PRO A 214 11.54 -9.80 22.70
N HIS A 215 11.09 -10.28 21.54
CA HIS A 215 11.60 -9.81 20.26
C HIS A 215 11.21 -8.36 19.92
N VAL A 216 10.08 -7.86 20.47
CA VAL A 216 9.66 -6.46 20.34
C VAL A 216 10.49 -5.59 21.26
N ALA A 217 10.63 -6.01 22.54
CA ALA A 217 11.47 -5.34 23.52
C ALA A 217 12.92 -5.21 23.00
N ALA A 218 13.54 -6.30 22.59
CA ALA A 218 14.91 -6.28 22.08
C ALA A 218 15.10 -5.36 20.85
N ARG A 219 14.10 -5.14 20.02
CA ARG A 219 14.17 -4.18 18.91
C ARG A 219 14.07 -2.74 19.35
N ILE A 220 13.21 -2.46 20.32
CA ILE A 220 13.02 -1.12 20.89
C ILE A 220 14.25 -0.74 21.71
N ASP A 221 14.74 -1.66 22.56
CA ASP A 221 15.93 -1.43 23.40
C ASP A 221 17.16 -1.14 22.52
N ARG A 222 17.40 -1.93 21.47
CA ARG A 222 18.50 -1.68 20.50
C ARG A 222 18.35 -0.35 19.75
N PHE A 223 17.13 0.10 19.53
CA PHE A 223 16.88 1.40 18.89
C PHE A 223 17.20 2.56 19.84
N LEU A 224 16.82 2.45 21.12
CA LEU A 224 17.02 3.48 22.15
C LEU A 224 18.48 3.49 22.65
N ASP A 225 19.07 2.34 22.83
CA ASP A 225 20.45 2.17 23.31
C ASP A 225 21.23 1.23 22.38
N SER A 226 22.16 1.80 21.63
CA SER A 226 23.02 1.07 20.69
C SER A 226 23.97 0.09 21.39
N SER A 227 24.20 0.24 22.70
CA SER A 227 25.03 -0.68 23.49
C SER A 227 24.28 -1.96 23.91
N SER A 228 22.96 -1.97 23.80
CA SER A 228 22.10 -3.06 24.29
C SER A 228 22.03 -4.29 23.37
N GLY A 229 22.71 -4.28 22.21
CA GLY A 229 22.69 -5.41 21.28
C GLY A 229 23.32 -5.13 19.92
N ASP A 230 23.16 -6.06 18.99
CA ASP A 230 23.70 -5.96 17.64
C ASP A 230 22.97 -4.90 16.80
N THR A 231 23.61 -3.77 16.57
CA THR A 231 23.14 -2.63 15.73
C THR A 231 23.78 -2.63 14.35
N PHE A 232 24.56 -3.67 14.01
CA PHE A 232 25.38 -3.75 12.81
C PHE A 232 24.62 -3.35 11.52
N GLN A 233 23.39 -3.83 11.34
CA GLN A 233 22.62 -3.53 10.12
C GLN A 233 22.27 -2.04 9.99
N ILE A 234 21.93 -1.39 11.10
CA ILE A 234 21.57 0.03 11.11
C ILE A 234 22.82 0.89 10.94
N ASP A 235 23.90 0.55 11.64
CA ASP A 235 25.15 1.28 11.57
C ASP A 235 25.79 1.13 10.17
N ALA A 236 25.74 -0.08 9.58
CA ALA A 236 26.13 -0.29 8.19
C ALA A 236 25.27 0.54 7.22
N SER A 237 23.95 0.61 7.44
CA SER A 237 23.05 1.45 6.62
C SER A 237 23.42 2.93 6.70
N LEU A 238 23.70 3.46 7.90
CA LEU A 238 24.15 4.86 8.06
C LEU A 238 25.51 5.10 7.40
N ASN A 239 26.45 4.17 7.54
CA ASN A 239 27.75 4.25 6.88
C ASN A 239 27.61 4.28 5.35
N ALA A 240 26.64 3.56 4.77
CA ALA A 240 26.33 3.61 3.35
C ALA A 240 25.97 5.02 2.89
N PHE A 241 25.10 5.74 3.63
CA PHE A 241 24.78 7.12 3.33
C PHE A 241 25.99 8.06 3.52
N GLY A 242 26.81 7.82 4.55
CA GLY A 242 28.05 8.57 4.79
C GLY A 242 29.05 8.43 3.63
N ASN A 243 29.26 7.20 3.15
CA ASN A 243 30.16 6.89 2.04
C ASN A 243 29.67 7.52 0.72
N GLY A 244 28.35 7.47 0.46
CA GLY A 244 27.77 7.95 -0.79
C GLY A 244 27.79 9.47 -0.94
N GLY A 245 27.81 10.23 0.15
CA GLY A 245 27.80 11.70 0.09
C GLY A 245 26.64 12.26 -0.74
N LEU A 246 26.89 13.32 -1.50
CA LEU A 246 25.86 13.97 -2.31
C LEU A 246 25.54 13.22 -3.62
N PHE A 247 26.53 12.69 -4.31
CA PHE A 247 26.43 12.15 -5.67
C PHE A 247 26.58 10.62 -5.75
N GLY A 248 26.93 9.97 -4.65
CA GLY A 248 27.19 8.53 -4.59
C GLY A 248 28.64 8.15 -4.96
N THR A 249 28.98 6.90 -4.68
CA THR A 249 30.27 6.31 -5.06
C THR A 249 30.30 5.86 -6.52
N GLY A 250 29.15 5.74 -7.15
CA GLY A 250 28.95 5.22 -8.49
C GLY A 250 28.22 3.87 -8.50
N PRO A 251 27.48 3.57 -9.60
CA PRO A 251 26.77 2.31 -9.73
C PRO A 251 27.71 1.11 -9.70
N GLY A 252 27.50 0.18 -8.77
CA GLY A 252 28.33 -1.01 -8.59
C GLY A 252 29.49 -0.84 -7.61
N GLU A 253 29.93 0.39 -7.31
CA GLU A 253 31.13 0.67 -6.51
C GLU A 253 30.88 0.72 -4.99
N GLY A 254 29.63 0.60 -4.55
CA GLY A 254 29.28 0.56 -3.13
C GLY A 254 29.91 -0.64 -2.41
N ILE A 255 30.53 -0.42 -1.26
CA ILE A 255 31.21 -1.44 -0.45
C ILE A 255 30.27 -1.98 0.64
N VAL A 256 29.47 -1.14 1.27
CA VAL A 256 28.63 -1.53 2.42
C VAL A 256 27.58 -2.59 2.04
N LYS A 257 27.09 -2.58 0.80
CA LYS A 257 26.17 -3.64 0.29
C LYS A 257 26.74 -5.06 0.40
N THR A 258 28.09 -5.22 0.43
CA THR A 258 28.75 -6.54 0.52
C THR A 258 28.64 -7.13 1.92
N ILE A 259 28.53 -6.29 2.94
CA ILE A 259 28.44 -6.70 4.34
C ILE A 259 27.01 -6.59 4.89
N LEU A 260 26.16 -5.75 4.28
CA LEU A 260 24.80 -5.49 4.74
C LEU A 260 23.87 -6.68 4.42
N PRO A 261 23.30 -7.37 5.43
CA PRO A 261 22.30 -8.40 5.20
C PRO A 261 21.06 -7.81 4.53
N ASP A 262 20.43 -8.60 3.63
CA ASP A 262 19.19 -8.21 2.94
C ASP A 262 19.25 -6.84 2.22
N ALA A 263 20.47 -6.44 1.76
CA ALA A 263 20.68 -5.18 1.04
C ALA A 263 19.76 -5.01 -0.18
N HIS A 264 19.40 -6.10 -0.86
CA HIS A 264 18.50 -6.12 -2.01
C HIS A 264 17.00 -6.01 -1.65
N ALA A 265 16.63 -6.23 -0.38
CA ALA A 265 15.24 -6.25 0.10
C ALA A 265 14.98 -5.09 1.08
N ASP A 266 15.34 -5.25 2.36
CA ASP A 266 14.99 -4.33 3.42
C ASP A 266 15.85 -3.06 3.46
N PHE A 267 17.09 -3.15 2.99
CA PHE A 267 18.08 -2.07 3.00
C PHE A 267 18.42 -1.51 1.62
N ILE A 268 17.55 -1.71 0.64
CA ILE A 268 17.76 -1.21 -0.73
C ILE A 268 17.90 0.31 -0.79
N PHE A 269 17.28 1.04 0.15
CA PHE A 269 17.39 2.49 0.25
C PHE A 269 18.78 2.93 0.72
N ALA A 270 19.45 2.13 1.56
CA ALA A 270 20.85 2.36 1.93
C ALA A 270 21.79 2.13 0.73
N VAL A 271 21.53 1.10 -0.10
CA VAL A 271 22.27 0.90 -1.36
C VAL A 271 22.10 2.08 -2.29
N ALA A 272 20.88 2.63 -2.41
CA ALA A 272 20.65 3.85 -3.18
C ALA A 272 21.45 5.03 -2.62
N GLY A 273 21.52 5.16 -1.28
CA GLY A 273 22.30 6.19 -0.59
C GLY A 273 23.79 6.08 -0.86
N GLU A 274 24.37 4.88 -0.84
CA GLU A 274 25.79 4.66 -1.09
C GLU A 274 26.16 4.88 -2.56
N GLU A 275 25.43 4.25 -3.49
CA GLU A 275 25.83 4.25 -4.90
C GLU A 275 25.39 5.49 -5.68
N LEU A 276 24.19 6.01 -5.40
CA LEU A 276 23.62 7.14 -6.12
C LEU A 276 23.63 8.46 -5.31
N GLY A 277 23.93 8.38 -4.02
CA GLY A 277 24.07 9.51 -3.13
C GLY A 277 22.74 10.08 -2.60
N LEU A 278 22.88 11.16 -1.83
CA LEU A 278 21.78 11.85 -1.15
C LEU A 278 20.73 12.40 -2.14
N ILE A 279 21.18 12.98 -3.27
CA ILE A 279 20.28 13.60 -4.25
C ILE A 279 19.34 12.56 -4.84
N ALA A 280 19.83 11.38 -5.22
CA ALA A 280 19.01 10.31 -5.74
C ALA A 280 18.10 9.71 -4.66
N SER A 281 18.58 9.60 -3.41
CA SER A 281 17.77 9.18 -2.28
C SER A 281 16.61 10.13 -2.02
N LEU A 282 16.84 11.45 -2.06
CA LEU A 282 15.78 12.46 -1.96
C LEU A 282 14.81 12.41 -3.16
N ALA A 283 15.29 12.10 -4.36
CA ALA A 283 14.43 11.90 -5.53
C ALA A 283 13.51 10.68 -5.34
N ILE A 284 13.98 9.59 -4.72
CA ILE A 284 13.14 8.43 -4.36
C ILE A 284 12.07 8.84 -3.34
N VAL A 285 12.44 9.59 -2.29
CA VAL A 285 11.47 10.14 -1.32
C VAL A 285 10.43 11.00 -2.02
N ALA A 286 10.86 11.90 -2.92
CA ALA A 286 9.99 12.77 -3.69
C ALA A 286 9.03 11.98 -4.62
N LEU A 287 9.47 10.85 -5.21
CA LEU A 287 8.60 9.97 -6.00
C LEU A 287 7.46 9.39 -5.17
N PHE A 288 7.74 8.89 -3.97
CA PHE A 288 6.70 8.38 -3.07
C PHE A 288 5.78 9.50 -2.57
N ALA A 289 6.34 10.64 -2.19
CA ALA A 289 5.55 11.82 -1.81
C ALA A 289 4.64 12.26 -2.94
N PHE A 290 5.15 12.36 -4.16
CA PHE A 290 4.35 12.70 -5.34
C PHE A 290 3.25 11.67 -5.59
N LEU A 291 3.55 10.37 -5.53
CA LEU A 291 2.57 9.30 -5.72
C LEU A 291 1.39 9.46 -4.75
N VAL A 292 1.69 9.59 -3.46
CA VAL A 292 0.68 9.70 -2.40
C VAL A 292 -0.10 11.02 -2.54
N LEU A 293 0.59 12.16 -2.64
CA LEU A 293 -0.05 13.48 -2.73
C LEU A 293 -0.90 13.61 -4.00
N ARG A 294 -0.40 13.11 -5.13
CA ARG A 294 -1.16 13.12 -6.39
C ARG A 294 -2.47 12.37 -6.29
N CYS A 295 -2.45 11.19 -5.69
CA CYS A 295 -3.65 10.39 -5.48
C CYS A 295 -4.59 11.04 -4.45
N LEU A 296 -4.06 11.58 -3.35
CA LEU A 296 -4.86 12.29 -2.34
C LEU A 296 -5.59 13.50 -2.92
N VAL A 297 -4.91 14.34 -3.71
CA VAL A 297 -5.55 15.47 -4.39
C VAL A 297 -6.70 15.03 -5.31
N ARG A 298 -6.61 13.85 -5.91
CA ARG A 298 -7.74 13.29 -6.67
C ARG A 298 -8.88 12.84 -5.78
N LEU A 299 -8.57 12.17 -4.67
CA LEU A 299 -9.59 11.71 -3.71
C LEU A 299 -10.36 12.87 -3.06
N LEU A 300 -9.73 14.03 -2.88
CA LEU A 300 -10.44 15.23 -2.38
C LEU A 300 -11.55 15.72 -3.32
N ARG A 301 -11.55 15.32 -4.57
CA ARG A 301 -12.57 15.66 -5.58
C ARG A 301 -13.58 14.54 -5.82
N GLU A 302 -13.40 13.39 -5.15
CA GLU A 302 -14.24 12.22 -5.33
C GLU A 302 -15.43 12.29 -4.36
N THR A 303 -16.61 11.93 -4.85
CA THR A 303 -17.85 11.95 -4.08
C THR A 303 -18.32 10.56 -3.65
N ASP A 304 -17.82 9.51 -4.31
CA ASP A 304 -18.12 8.13 -3.94
C ASP A 304 -17.28 7.72 -2.73
N LEU A 305 -17.93 7.61 -1.57
CA LEU A 305 -17.27 7.26 -0.31
C LEU A 305 -16.52 5.92 -0.39
N PHE A 306 -17.04 4.93 -1.12
CA PHE A 306 -16.33 3.65 -1.31
C PHE A 306 -14.99 3.86 -2.00
N VAL A 307 -14.96 4.69 -3.05
CA VAL A 307 -13.74 5.02 -3.79
C VAL A 307 -12.74 5.74 -2.89
N VAL A 308 -13.20 6.71 -2.09
CA VAL A 308 -12.36 7.46 -1.14
C VAL A 308 -11.74 6.52 -0.11
N LEU A 309 -12.55 5.67 0.54
CA LEU A 309 -12.08 4.77 1.58
C LEU A 309 -11.15 3.68 1.04
N ALA A 310 -11.50 3.06 -0.09
CA ALA A 310 -10.69 1.98 -0.67
C ALA A 310 -9.34 2.49 -1.18
N SER A 311 -9.36 3.55 -2.00
CA SER A 311 -8.13 4.14 -2.52
C SER A 311 -7.29 4.78 -1.42
N GLY A 312 -7.92 5.50 -0.48
CA GLY A 312 -7.26 6.10 0.67
C GLY A 312 -6.56 5.05 1.54
N GLY A 313 -7.23 3.93 1.84
CA GLY A 313 -6.63 2.83 2.61
C GLY A 313 -5.40 2.21 1.93
N ILE A 314 -5.46 1.98 0.61
CA ILE A 314 -4.32 1.46 -0.16
C ILE A 314 -3.17 2.48 -0.19
N LEU A 315 -3.47 3.78 -0.33
CA LEU A 315 -2.43 4.83 -0.34
C LEU A 315 -1.75 4.98 1.01
N VAL A 316 -2.51 4.91 2.10
CA VAL A 316 -1.96 4.90 3.47
C VAL A 316 -1.04 3.69 3.66
N GLN A 317 -1.45 2.51 3.20
CA GLN A 317 -0.62 1.31 3.24
C GLN A 317 0.72 1.52 2.52
N ILE A 318 0.70 2.02 1.27
CA ILE A 318 1.90 2.20 0.45
C ILE A 318 2.79 3.30 1.03
N GLY A 319 2.19 4.45 1.39
CA GLY A 319 2.93 5.57 1.97
C GLY A 319 3.57 5.22 3.31
N LEU A 320 2.82 4.58 4.21
CA LEU A 320 3.35 4.16 5.52
C LEU A 320 4.46 3.12 5.37
N GLN A 321 4.29 2.14 4.47
CA GLN A 321 5.32 1.13 4.21
C GLN A 321 6.61 1.75 3.67
N ALA A 322 6.50 2.74 2.76
CA ALA A 322 7.65 3.48 2.26
C ALA A 322 8.33 4.30 3.37
N VAL A 323 7.57 5.04 4.18
CA VAL A 323 8.09 5.82 5.31
C VAL A 323 8.79 4.92 6.33
N ILE A 324 8.20 3.77 6.68
CA ILE A 324 8.83 2.84 7.62
C ILE A 324 10.14 2.29 7.05
N ASN A 325 10.17 1.81 5.79
CA ASN A 325 11.41 1.31 5.20
C ASN A 325 12.50 2.37 5.17
N MET A 326 12.22 3.55 4.60
CA MET A 326 13.19 4.64 4.52
C MET A 326 13.62 5.13 5.90
N GLY A 327 12.67 5.24 6.85
CA GLY A 327 12.95 5.67 8.22
C GLY A 327 13.82 4.69 9.00
N VAL A 328 13.69 3.38 8.78
CA VAL A 328 14.58 2.36 9.35
C VAL A 328 16.00 2.50 8.79
N ASN A 329 16.13 2.70 7.48
CA ASN A 329 17.44 2.83 6.84
C ASN A 329 18.24 4.05 7.31
N VAL A 330 17.56 5.13 7.74
CA VAL A 330 18.22 6.34 8.29
C VAL A 330 18.12 6.43 9.82
N ARG A 331 17.84 5.32 10.51
CA ARG A 331 17.73 5.22 11.98
C ARG A 331 16.71 6.17 12.62
N LEU A 332 15.64 6.52 11.92
CA LEU A 332 14.50 7.25 12.50
C LEU A 332 13.46 6.30 13.12
N LEU A 333 13.49 5.03 12.75
CA LEU A 333 12.57 4.00 13.22
C LEU A 333 13.33 2.71 13.58
N PRO A 334 12.81 1.89 14.53
CA PRO A 334 13.45 0.63 14.90
C PRO A 334 13.46 -0.36 13.72
N ALA A 335 14.53 -1.14 13.63
CA ALA A 335 14.74 -2.10 12.53
C ALA A 335 13.56 -3.05 12.36
N LYS A 336 13.06 -3.12 11.13
CA LYS A 336 11.92 -3.93 10.75
C LYS A 336 12.06 -4.38 9.30
N GLY A 337 11.98 -5.69 9.05
CA GLY A 337 12.00 -6.26 7.72
C GLY A 337 10.75 -5.87 6.92
N MET A 338 10.79 -4.74 6.25
CA MET A 338 9.72 -4.27 5.36
C MET A 338 10.32 -3.76 4.06
N THR A 339 9.84 -4.30 2.96
CA THR A 339 10.29 -3.90 1.61
C THR A 339 9.82 -2.50 1.25
N LEU A 340 10.67 -1.73 0.54
CA LEU A 340 10.29 -0.45 -0.08
C LEU A 340 9.38 -0.73 -1.29
N PRO A 341 8.15 -0.19 -1.33
CA PRO A 341 7.17 -0.53 -2.35
C PRO A 341 7.69 -0.38 -3.78
N PHE A 342 7.51 -1.38 -4.62
CA PHE A 342 7.97 -1.47 -6.02
C PHE A 342 9.48 -1.47 -6.25
N ILE A 343 10.28 -1.01 -5.31
CA ILE A 343 11.74 -0.86 -5.46
C ILE A 343 12.47 -2.09 -4.93
N SER A 344 12.15 -2.54 -3.70
CA SER A 344 12.79 -3.70 -3.08
C SER A 344 12.52 -4.99 -3.83
N TYR A 345 13.47 -5.91 -3.76
CA TYR A 345 13.25 -7.29 -4.16
C TYR A 345 12.17 -7.96 -3.30
N GLY A 346 11.20 -8.58 -3.98
CA GLY A 346 10.14 -9.31 -3.28
C GLY A 346 8.95 -9.64 -4.19
N GLY A 347 8.88 -10.88 -4.68
CA GLY A 347 7.87 -11.31 -5.65
C GLY A 347 6.44 -11.13 -5.14
N SER A 348 6.10 -11.65 -3.95
CA SER A 348 4.76 -11.53 -3.36
C SER A 348 4.39 -10.07 -3.08
N SER A 349 5.35 -9.25 -2.59
CA SER A 349 5.13 -7.83 -2.34
C SER A 349 4.85 -7.06 -3.62
N LEU A 350 5.64 -7.30 -4.67
CA LEU A 350 5.49 -6.64 -5.98
C LEU A 350 4.13 -6.95 -6.62
N LEU A 351 3.71 -8.22 -6.60
CA LEU A 351 2.40 -8.63 -7.14
C LEU A 351 1.24 -8.02 -6.34
N ALA A 352 1.31 -8.03 -5.01
CA ALA A 352 0.28 -7.46 -4.15
C ALA A 352 0.17 -5.93 -4.30
N LEU A 353 1.31 -5.23 -4.45
CA LEU A 353 1.34 -3.79 -4.73
C LEU A 353 0.76 -3.47 -6.12
N ALA A 354 1.03 -4.32 -7.12
CA ALA A 354 0.45 -4.20 -8.45
C ALA A 354 -1.09 -4.33 -8.42
N ILE A 355 -1.63 -5.27 -7.62
CA ILE A 355 -3.07 -5.37 -7.37
C ILE A 355 -3.60 -4.09 -6.72
N GLY A 356 -2.96 -3.63 -5.64
CA GLY A 356 -3.38 -2.44 -4.90
C GLY A 356 -3.39 -1.19 -5.76
N MET A 357 -2.29 -0.89 -6.46
CA MET A 357 -2.23 0.28 -7.36
C MET A 357 -3.11 0.12 -8.59
N GLY A 358 -3.30 -1.10 -9.10
CA GLY A 358 -4.27 -1.39 -10.14
C GLY A 358 -5.70 -1.04 -9.68
N PHE A 359 -6.08 -1.37 -8.44
CA PHE A 359 -7.35 -0.96 -7.84
C PHE A 359 -7.46 0.56 -7.71
N VAL A 360 -6.42 1.24 -7.19
CA VAL A 360 -6.41 2.70 -7.10
C VAL A 360 -6.62 3.35 -8.48
N LEU A 361 -5.88 2.89 -9.50
CA LEU A 361 -6.03 3.38 -10.87
C LEU A 361 -7.43 3.12 -11.44
N ALA A 362 -8.05 1.96 -11.16
CA ALA A 362 -9.42 1.63 -11.60
C ALA A 362 -10.48 2.50 -10.90
N LEU A 363 -10.34 2.70 -9.59
CA LEU A 363 -11.29 3.45 -8.77
C LEU A 363 -11.23 4.95 -9.04
N THR A 364 -10.05 5.51 -9.27
CA THR A 364 -9.84 6.96 -9.50
C THR A 364 -9.93 7.37 -10.97
N ARG A 365 -10.34 6.49 -11.89
CA ARG A 365 -10.57 6.83 -13.30
C ARG A 365 -11.66 7.88 -13.45
N ARG A 366 -11.46 8.84 -14.35
CA ARG A 366 -12.50 9.79 -14.74
C ARG A 366 -13.66 9.02 -15.39
N ARG A 367 -14.87 9.18 -14.87
CA ARG A 367 -16.09 8.60 -15.45
C ARG A 367 -16.84 9.72 -16.18
N PRO A 368 -16.77 9.80 -17.53
CA PRO A 368 -17.63 10.73 -18.25
C PRO A 368 -19.07 10.24 -18.10
N GLY A 369 -19.94 11.02 -17.47
CA GLY A 369 -21.38 10.73 -17.49
C GLY A 369 -22.13 10.67 -16.17
N VAL A 370 -21.50 10.81 -15.00
CA VAL A 370 -22.24 11.11 -13.77
C VAL A 370 -22.28 12.62 -13.59
N VAL A 371 -23.05 13.28 -14.44
CA VAL A 371 -23.59 14.61 -14.10
C VAL A 371 -24.50 14.36 -12.91
N THR A 372 -24.09 14.77 -11.72
CA THR A 372 -25.00 14.96 -10.59
C THR A 372 -26.02 15.97 -11.08
N THR A 373 -27.16 15.48 -11.51
CA THR A 373 -28.36 16.31 -11.63
C THR A 373 -28.63 16.77 -10.20
N LYS A 374 -28.13 17.96 -9.86
CA LYS A 374 -28.68 18.72 -8.74
C LYS A 374 -30.14 18.88 -9.09
N THR A 375 -30.98 18.05 -8.52
CA THR A 375 -32.41 18.24 -8.50
C THR A 375 -32.63 19.57 -7.76
N HIS A 376 -32.74 20.63 -8.55
CA HIS A 376 -33.43 21.87 -8.15
C HIS A 376 -34.91 21.52 -7.90
N THR A 377 -35.17 20.78 -6.84
CA THR A 377 -36.52 20.52 -6.32
C THR A 377 -36.85 21.57 -5.28
N GLY A 378 -36.70 22.83 -5.64
CA GLY A 378 -36.91 23.92 -4.69
C GLY A 378 -37.58 25.18 -5.23
N GLU A 379 -37.74 25.32 -6.56
CA GLU A 379 -38.21 26.60 -7.12
C GLU A 379 -39.36 26.52 -8.16
N MET A 380 -40.08 25.42 -8.27
CA MET A 380 -41.19 25.30 -9.22
C MET A 380 -42.57 25.25 -8.55
N GLN A 381 -42.69 25.77 -7.33
CA GLN A 381 -43.98 25.83 -6.63
C GLN A 381 -44.50 27.28 -6.37
N ARG A 382 -43.95 28.31 -7.06
CA ARG A 382 -44.40 29.70 -6.88
C ARG A 382 -44.66 30.46 -8.19
N SER A 383 -45.27 29.84 -9.19
CA SER A 383 -45.83 30.59 -10.32
C SER A 383 -47.00 29.83 -10.98
N ALA A 384 -48.03 29.52 -10.21
CA ALA A 384 -49.35 29.33 -10.79
C ALA A 384 -50.05 30.70 -10.80
N PRO A 385 -50.46 31.24 -11.95
CA PRO A 385 -51.24 32.46 -11.98
C PRO A 385 -52.64 32.24 -11.36
N PRO A 386 -53.21 33.23 -10.67
CA PRO A 386 -54.55 33.09 -10.08
C PRO A 386 -55.59 32.86 -11.15
N ALA A 387 -56.41 31.84 -10.97
CA ALA A 387 -57.59 31.56 -11.81
C ALA A 387 -58.54 32.77 -11.80
N LEU A 388 -58.75 33.32 -12.96
CA LEU A 388 -59.82 34.33 -13.22
C LEU A 388 -61.19 33.73 -12.85
N ALA A 389 -61.80 34.26 -11.79
CA ALA A 389 -63.18 34.00 -11.46
C ALA A 389 -64.07 34.55 -12.59
N SER A 390 -64.67 33.65 -13.36
CA SER A 390 -65.77 34.03 -14.27
C SER A 390 -67.03 34.34 -13.44
N GLN A 391 -67.32 35.60 -13.30
CA GLN A 391 -68.68 36.06 -12.98
C GLN A 391 -69.55 35.78 -14.20
N GLY A 392 -70.51 34.88 -14.07
CA GLY A 392 -71.64 34.69 -14.97
C GLY A 392 -72.87 35.03 -14.20
N GLY A 393 -73.45 36.24 -14.52
CA GLY A 393 -74.70 36.72 -13.95
C GLY A 393 -75.88 36.12 -14.62
N ALA A 394 -76.89 36.08 -13.88
CA ALA A 394 -78.36 36.23 -14.03
C ALA A 394 -79.01 36.17 -15.42
N ALA A 395 -79.94 35.29 -15.63
CA ALA A 395 -81.35 35.56 -15.85
C ALA A 395 -82.15 34.26 -15.73
#